data_9ea9428919831d87cea9c42b17e5fc76
#
_entry.id   9ea9428919831d87cea9c42b17e5fc76
#
_cell.length_a   1.000
_cell.length_b   1.000
_cell.length_c   1.000
_cell.angle_alpha   90.00
_cell.angle_beta   90.00
_cell.angle_gamma   90.00
#
_symmetry.space_group_name_H-M   'P 1'
#
loop_
_entity.id
_entity.type
_entity.pdbx_description
1 polymer ?
#
loop_
_entity_poly.entity_id
_entity_poly.type
_entity_poly.pdbx_seq_one_letter_code
_entity_poly.pdbx_strand_id
1 'polypeptide(L)'
;RTAMFFKKPSGVSWILVFLGNPGPKYEGTRHNAGFLTGDAMAKDMGVAINKAKFDALTAVCTIAGENVLLMKPQTFMNLSGQAVGKAARFYKIPPEHIIVVSDEMSLPIGKIRVRMKGSAGGHNGLKNIIEHLGTEEFPRIRLGVGAPPHPDYDVKDWVLGVFRNQDAVDMADAASRAANGDSSASTVGVTVRTAVRSAL
;
A
#
# COMPACT_ATOMS: atom_id res chain seq x y z
N ARG A 1 28.79 33.15 -10.24
CA ARG A 1 28.42 31.87 -9.59
C ARG A 1 27.25 31.31 -10.34
N THR A 2 27.53 30.33 -11.23
CA THR A 2 26.52 29.64 -12.04
C THR A 2 25.76 28.70 -11.10
N ALA A 3 24.45 28.95 -10.88
CA ALA A 3 23.59 28.04 -10.16
C ALA A 3 23.49 26.77 -11.02
N MET A 4 24.08 25.67 -10.57
CA MET A 4 23.83 24.37 -11.14
C MET A 4 22.38 24.00 -10.81
N PHE A 5 21.49 24.14 -11.77
CA PHE A 5 20.17 23.53 -11.71
C PHE A 5 20.36 22.01 -11.85
N PHE A 6 20.40 21.31 -10.72
CA PHE A 6 20.24 19.86 -10.73
C PHE A 6 18.84 19.55 -11.26
N LYS A 7 18.78 19.12 -12.51
CA LYS A 7 17.54 18.60 -13.11
C LYS A 7 17.14 17.40 -12.26
N LYS A 8 16.03 17.52 -11.50
CA LYS A 8 15.45 16.36 -10.79
C LYS A 8 15.34 15.22 -11.77
N PRO A 9 15.80 13.98 -11.43
CA PRO A 9 15.65 12.86 -12.36
C PRO A 9 14.18 12.77 -12.77
N SER A 10 13.91 12.69 -14.05
CA SER A 10 12.55 12.58 -14.63
C SER A 10 11.95 11.17 -14.43
N GLY A 11 12.29 10.51 -13.32
CA GLY A 11 11.91 9.14 -13.01
C GLY A 11 11.11 9.01 -11.72
N VAL A 12 10.48 7.86 -11.55
CA VAL A 12 9.83 7.45 -10.30
C VAL A 12 10.87 7.35 -9.20
N SER A 13 10.58 7.95 -8.03
CA SER A 13 11.46 7.93 -6.86
C SER A 13 10.89 7.15 -5.68
N TRP A 14 9.59 6.84 -5.73
CA TRP A 14 8.85 6.07 -4.72
C TRP A 14 7.91 5.08 -5.35
N ILE A 15 7.66 3.97 -4.66
CA ILE A 15 6.60 3.02 -4.99
C ILE A 15 5.61 2.97 -3.84
N LEU A 16 4.33 3.08 -4.13
CA LEU A 16 3.23 2.89 -3.21
C LEU A 16 2.41 1.68 -3.65
N VAL A 17 2.45 0.63 -2.85
CA VAL A 17 1.83 -0.66 -3.14
C VAL A 17 0.57 -0.82 -2.31
N PHE A 18 -0.55 -1.13 -2.98
CA PHE A 18 -1.82 -1.46 -2.36
C PHE A 18 -2.05 -2.97 -2.50
N LEU A 19 -2.05 -3.70 -1.40
CA LEU A 19 -2.20 -5.15 -1.42
C LEU A 19 -3.66 -5.59 -1.52
N GLY A 20 -3.89 -6.66 -2.25
CA GLY A 20 -5.18 -7.29 -2.45
C GLY A 20 -5.09 -8.46 -3.42
N ASN A 21 -6.19 -9.17 -3.59
CA ASN A 21 -6.35 -10.20 -4.61
C ASN A 21 -7.20 -9.66 -5.77
N PRO A 22 -6.82 -9.92 -7.02
CA PRO A 22 -7.59 -9.48 -8.18
C PRO A 22 -8.85 -10.34 -8.38
N GLY A 23 -9.86 -9.72 -8.96
CA GLY A 23 -11.10 -10.37 -9.39
C GLY A 23 -12.30 -10.08 -8.50
N PRO A 24 -13.53 -10.19 -9.07
CA PRO A 24 -14.78 -9.87 -8.39
C PRO A 24 -15.03 -10.65 -7.10
N LYS A 25 -14.54 -11.88 -7.03
CA LYS A 25 -14.64 -12.75 -5.86
C LYS A 25 -14.03 -12.15 -4.58
N TYR A 26 -13.03 -11.29 -4.73
CA TYR A 26 -12.27 -10.74 -3.62
C TYR A 26 -12.64 -9.29 -3.30
N GLU A 27 -13.48 -8.65 -4.12
CA GLU A 27 -13.94 -7.29 -3.88
C GLU A 27 -14.64 -7.18 -2.53
N GLY A 28 -14.32 -6.13 -1.78
CA GLY A 28 -14.91 -5.87 -0.46
C GLY A 28 -14.47 -6.84 0.65
N THR A 29 -13.53 -7.73 0.39
CA THR A 29 -12.96 -8.59 1.44
C THR A 29 -11.99 -7.82 2.32
N ARG A 30 -11.78 -8.30 3.56
CA ARG A 30 -10.83 -7.72 4.51
C ARG A 30 -9.41 -7.70 3.95
N HIS A 31 -9.03 -8.75 3.24
CA HIS A 31 -7.70 -8.85 2.62
C HIS A 31 -7.46 -7.83 1.49
N ASN A 32 -8.53 -7.25 0.95
CA ASN A 32 -8.46 -6.20 -0.07
C ASN A 32 -8.52 -4.77 0.50
N ALA A 33 -8.31 -4.59 1.79
CA ALA A 33 -8.25 -3.26 2.41
C ALA A 33 -7.21 -2.34 1.74
N GLY A 34 -6.09 -2.89 1.30
CA GLY A 34 -5.09 -2.15 0.51
C GLY A 34 -5.65 -1.67 -0.82
N PHE A 35 -6.30 -2.53 -1.60
CA PHE A 35 -6.96 -2.15 -2.86
C PHE A 35 -8.01 -1.06 -2.65
N LEU A 36 -8.79 -1.17 -1.59
CA LEU A 36 -9.81 -0.17 -1.23
C LEU A 36 -9.19 1.22 -1.01
N THR A 37 -8.06 1.26 -0.32
CA THR A 37 -7.29 2.50 -0.09
C THR A 37 -6.76 3.06 -1.41
N GLY A 38 -6.23 2.21 -2.28
CA GLY A 38 -5.75 2.61 -3.60
C GLY A 38 -6.86 3.20 -4.47
N ASP A 39 -8.04 2.60 -4.46
CA ASP A 39 -9.21 3.09 -5.21
C ASP A 39 -9.71 4.43 -4.66
N ALA A 40 -9.74 4.60 -3.33
CA ALA A 40 -10.08 5.87 -2.70
C ALA A 40 -9.08 6.97 -3.08
N MET A 41 -7.78 6.67 -3.05
CA MET A 41 -6.73 7.60 -3.43
C MET A 41 -6.81 8.00 -4.90
N ALA A 42 -7.01 7.04 -5.79
CA ALA A 42 -7.16 7.29 -7.22
C ALA A 42 -8.33 8.24 -7.51
N LYS A 43 -9.47 8.01 -6.85
CA LYS A 43 -10.64 8.87 -6.95
C LYS A 43 -10.35 10.30 -6.50
N ASP A 44 -9.71 10.47 -5.34
CA ASP A 44 -9.44 11.79 -4.78
C ASP A 44 -8.41 12.58 -5.59
N MET A 45 -7.42 11.89 -6.12
CA MET A 45 -6.37 12.52 -6.94
C MET A 45 -6.76 12.67 -8.41
N GLY A 46 -7.93 12.16 -8.83
CA GLY A 46 -8.36 12.18 -10.22
C GLY A 46 -7.44 11.39 -11.16
N VAL A 47 -6.81 10.32 -10.65
CA VAL A 47 -5.96 9.42 -11.45
C VAL A 47 -6.60 8.05 -11.59
N ALA A 48 -6.26 7.32 -12.65
CA ALA A 48 -6.71 5.94 -12.85
C ALA A 48 -5.53 4.97 -12.72
N ILE A 49 -5.62 4.03 -11.76
CA ILE A 49 -4.63 2.96 -11.58
C ILE A 49 -5.00 1.82 -12.53
N ASN A 50 -4.75 1.98 -13.81
CA ASN A 50 -5.25 1.08 -14.85
C ASN A 50 -4.21 0.64 -15.89
N LYS A 51 -2.97 1.13 -15.80
CA LYS A 51 -1.91 0.74 -16.73
C LYS A 51 -1.29 -0.59 -16.31
N ALA A 52 -1.44 -1.63 -17.13
CA ALA A 52 -0.85 -2.93 -16.87
C ALA A 52 0.68 -2.89 -17.03
N LYS A 53 1.40 -3.09 -15.93
CA LYS A 53 2.87 -3.15 -15.88
C LYS A 53 3.33 -3.87 -14.62
N PHE A 54 4.42 -4.62 -14.67
CA PHE A 54 5.01 -5.34 -13.52
C PHE A 54 4.05 -6.33 -12.84
N ASP A 55 3.22 -7.03 -13.59
CA ASP A 55 2.14 -7.88 -13.04
C ASP A 55 1.21 -7.12 -12.07
N ALA A 56 0.99 -5.85 -12.35
CA ALA A 56 0.16 -4.95 -11.56
C ALA A 56 -0.64 -4.01 -12.45
N LEU A 57 -1.67 -3.39 -11.88
CA LEU A 57 -2.25 -2.16 -12.41
C LEU A 57 -1.51 -0.98 -11.80
N THR A 58 -1.15 -0.01 -12.60
CA THR A 58 -0.28 1.08 -12.18
C THR A 58 -0.76 2.45 -12.64
N ALA A 59 -0.29 3.48 -11.96
CA ALA A 59 -0.34 4.87 -12.35
C ALA A 59 0.88 5.59 -11.78
N VAL A 60 1.28 6.69 -12.39
CA VAL A 60 2.31 7.57 -11.83
C VAL A 60 1.65 8.90 -11.46
N CYS A 61 1.93 9.39 -10.26
CA CYS A 61 1.43 10.68 -9.78
C CYS A 61 2.49 11.37 -8.93
N THR A 62 2.22 12.62 -8.55
CA THR A 62 3.06 13.39 -7.64
C THR A 62 2.44 13.42 -6.25
N ILE A 63 3.19 12.98 -5.23
CA ILE A 63 2.79 13.04 -3.83
C ILE A 63 3.92 13.68 -3.03
N ALA A 64 3.59 14.74 -2.28
CA ALA A 64 4.58 15.48 -1.47
C ALA A 64 5.81 15.94 -2.29
N GLY A 65 5.61 16.28 -3.55
CA GLY A 65 6.68 16.71 -4.47
C GLY A 65 7.51 15.59 -5.09
N GLU A 66 7.20 14.33 -4.80
CA GLU A 66 7.89 13.16 -5.33
C GLU A 66 7.07 12.44 -6.42
N ASN A 67 7.74 11.89 -7.41
CA ASN A 67 7.10 11.05 -8.41
C ASN A 67 6.92 9.64 -7.86
N VAL A 68 5.68 9.23 -7.69
CA VAL A 68 5.28 7.98 -7.05
C VAL A 68 4.62 7.06 -8.06
N LEU A 69 5.09 5.82 -8.16
CA LEU A 69 4.37 4.75 -8.82
C LEU A 69 3.34 4.20 -7.85
N LEU A 70 2.07 4.35 -8.19
CA LEU A 70 0.97 3.64 -7.53
C LEU A 70 0.83 2.28 -8.18
N MET A 71 0.75 1.21 -7.39
CA MET A 71 0.56 -0.12 -7.94
C MET A 71 -0.37 -1.00 -7.10
N LYS A 72 -1.26 -1.70 -7.81
CA LYS A 72 -2.13 -2.75 -7.28
C LYS A 72 -1.67 -4.06 -7.92
N PRO A 73 -0.87 -4.90 -7.22
CA PRO A 73 -0.43 -6.19 -7.77
C PRO A 73 -1.63 -7.02 -8.25
N GLN A 74 -1.52 -7.60 -9.44
CA GLN A 74 -2.55 -8.48 -10.02
C GLN A 74 -2.16 -9.96 -9.88
N THR A 75 -1.10 -10.22 -9.15
CA THR A 75 -0.76 -11.53 -8.60
C THR A 75 -1.75 -11.88 -7.49
N PHE A 76 -1.83 -13.14 -7.09
CA PHE A 76 -2.46 -13.42 -5.81
C PHE A 76 -1.61 -12.89 -4.65
N MET A 77 -2.24 -12.69 -3.48
CA MET A 77 -1.61 -12.05 -2.32
C MET A 77 -0.24 -12.65 -1.98
N ASN A 78 -0.11 -13.96 -1.95
CA ASN A 78 1.13 -14.67 -1.62
C ASN A 78 2.25 -14.50 -2.66
N LEU A 79 1.98 -13.87 -3.80
CA LEU A 79 2.93 -13.57 -4.87
C LEU A 79 3.14 -12.07 -5.08
N SER A 80 2.68 -11.23 -4.16
CA SER A 80 2.77 -9.77 -4.26
C SER A 80 4.21 -9.28 -4.44
N GLY A 81 5.18 -9.97 -3.86
CA GLY A 81 6.60 -9.64 -3.98
C GLY A 81 7.16 -9.76 -5.39
N GLN A 82 6.58 -10.59 -6.24
CA GLN A 82 6.98 -10.69 -7.66
C GLN A 82 6.74 -9.36 -8.37
N ALA A 83 5.55 -8.78 -8.21
CA ALA A 83 5.20 -7.50 -8.81
C ALA A 83 6.06 -6.36 -8.24
N VAL A 84 6.16 -6.28 -6.92
CA VAL A 84 6.94 -5.25 -6.23
C VAL A 84 8.42 -5.33 -6.61
N GLY A 85 8.99 -6.52 -6.63
CA GLY A 85 10.39 -6.74 -7.00
C GLY A 85 10.69 -6.32 -8.45
N LYS A 86 9.78 -6.60 -9.39
CA LYS A 86 9.92 -6.16 -10.80
C LYS A 86 9.96 -4.63 -10.91
N ALA A 87 9.04 -3.94 -10.25
CA ALA A 87 8.98 -2.47 -10.25
C ALA A 87 10.20 -1.85 -9.58
N ALA A 88 10.61 -2.37 -8.43
CA ALA A 88 11.76 -1.89 -7.68
C ALA A 88 13.05 -2.00 -8.48
N ARG A 89 13.28 -3.12 -9.16
CA ARG A 89 14.46 -3.33 -10.02
C ARG A 89 14.43 -2.41 -11.24
N PHE A 90 13.28 -2.27 -11.88
CA PHE A 90 13.15 -1.45 -13.09
C PHE A 90 13.47 0.03 -12.81
N TYR A 91 12.92 0.59 -11.74
CA TYR A 91 13.13 1.99 -11.37
C TYR A 91 14.32 2.19 -10.44
N LYS A 92 15.02 1.12 -10.01
CA LYS A 92 16.12 1.16 -9.05
C LYS A 92 15.72 1.83 -7.74
N ILE A 93 14.56 1.45 -7.20
CA ILE A 93 14.01 2.00 -5.97
C ILE A 93 14.55 1.19 -4.77
N PRO A 94 15.15 1.84 -3.77
CA PRO A 94 15.56 1.17 -2.55
C PRO A 94 14.34 0.79 -1.69
N PRO A 95 14.43 -0.25 -0.84
CA PRO A 95 13.31 -0.69 -0.01
C PRO A 95 12.69 0.41 0.86
N GLU A 96 13.49 1.33 1.37
CA GLU A 96 13.06 2.47 2.20
C GLU A 96 12.12 3.43 1.45
N HIS A 97 12.11 3.37 0.13
CA HIS A 97 11.23 4.14 -0.76
C HIS A 97 10.05 3.32 -1.29
N ILE A 98 9.75 2.18 -0.69
CA ILE A 98 8.60 1.33 -1.02
C ILE A 98 7.64 1.34 0.16
N ILE A 99 6.47 1.94 -0.01
CA ILE A 99 5.42 1.98 1.01
C ILE A 99 4.37 0.93 0.66
N VAL A 100 4.07 0.04 1.59
CA VAL A 100 3.09 -1.04 1.40
C VAL A 100 1.87 -0.80 2.28
N VAL A 101 0.69 -0.78 1.66
CA VAL A 101 -0.61 -0.64 2.33
C VAL A 101 -1.26 -2.01 2.41
N SER A 102 -1.56 -2.47 3.61
CA SER A 102 -2.09 -3.81 3.88
C SER A 102 -3.15 -3.83 4.98
N ASP A 103 -3.96 -4.89 5.01
CA ASP A 103 -4.82 -5.22 6.13
C ASP A 103 -4.02 -5.68 7.37
N GLU A 104 -4.60 -5.47 8.55
CA GLU A 104 -4.01 -5.84 9.84
C GLU A 104 -5.08 -6.34 10.81
N MET A 105 -5.03 -7.63 11.17
CA MET A 105 -6.00 -8.24 12.08
C MET A 105 -5.82 -7.83 13.54
N SER A 106 -4.62 -7.43 13.95
CA SER A 106 -4.37 -7.02 15.34
C SER A 106 -4.89 -5.63 15.67
N LEU A 107 -5.42 -4.91 14.66
CA LEU A 107 -6.02 -3.59 14.82
C LEU A 107 -7.53 -3.64 14.64
N PRO A 108 -8.30 -2.96 15.49
CA PRO A 108 -9.73 -2.77 15.27
C PRO A 108 -10.00 -2.08 13.93
N ILE A 109 -11.17 -2.37 13.34
CA ILE A 109 -11.64 -1.69 12.13
C ILE A 109 -11.67 -0.17 12.38
N GLY A 110 -11.25 0.59 11.38
CA GLY A 110 -11.18 2.06 11.45
C GLY A 110 -9.86 2.60 12.01
N LYS A 111 -8.97 1.75 12.50
CA LYS A 111 -7.64 2.16 12.97
C LYS A 111 -6.59 2.03 11.87
N ILE A 112 -5.67 2.98 11.85
CA ILE A 112 -4.54 3.02 10.92
C ILE A 112 -3.25 3.06 11.72
N ARG A 113 -2.28 2.25 11.33
CA ARG A 113 -0.95 2.24 11.95
C ARG A 113 0.14 2.32 10.89
N VAL A 114 1.07 3.25 11.08
CA VAL A 114 2.26 3.37 10.25
C VAL A 114 3.45 2.75 10.97
N ARG A 115 4.24 1.97 10.25
CA ARG A 115 5.52 1.41 10.71
C ARG A 115 6.55 1.60 9.62
N MET A 116 7.76 2.05 9.99
CA MET A 116 8.84 2.27 9.03
C MET A 116 9.57 0.97 8.69
N LYS A 117 9.44 -0.06 9.52
CA LYS A 117 10.00 -1.41 9.33
C LYS A 117 9.25 -2.42 10.20
N GLY A 118 9.49 -3.69 9.99
CA GLY A 118 8.99 -4.77 10.83
C GLY A 118 8.70 -6.05 10.08
N SER A 119 8.42 -7.13 10.84
CA SER A 119 8.09 -8.43 10.30
C SER A 119 6.76 -8.45 9.53
N ALA A 120 6.51 -9.56 8.83
CA ALA A 120 5.25 -9.78 8.11
C ALA A 120 4.04 -9.93 9.04
N GLY A 121 4.24 -10.32 10.30
CA GLY A 121 3.15 -10.55 11.24
C GLY A 121 2.12 -11.60 10.78
N GLY A 122 2.56 -12.61 10.03
CA GLY A 122 1.69 -13.64 9.46
C GLY A 122 0.99 -13.25 8.15
N HIS A 123 1.17 -12.02 7.66
CA HIS A 123 0.58 -11.56 6.40
C HIS A 123 1.36 -12.09 5.19
N ASN A 124 0.73 -12.95 4.38
CA ASN A 124 1.39 -13.63 3.26
C ASN A 124 1.93 -12.69 2.18
N GLY A 125 1.24 -11.59 1.90
CA GLY A 125 1.71 -10.58 0.95
C GLY A 125 2.98 -9.88 1.44
N LEU A 126 3.02 -9.45 2.70
CA LEU A 126 4.20 -8.83 3.30
C LEU A 126 5.37 -9.83 3.36
N LYS A 127 5.10 -11.09 3.72
CA LYS A 127 6.12 -12.15 3.72
C LYS A 127 6.80 -12.30 2.37
N ASN A 128 6.01 -12.37 1.31
CA ASN A 128 6.54 -12.52 -0.05
C ASN A 128 7.31 -11.26 -0.51
N ILE A 129 6.85 -10.06 -0.13
CA ILE A 129 7.59 -8.81 -0.39
C ILE A 129 8.95 -8.83 0.33
N ILE A 130 8.99 -9.21 1.59
CA ILE A 130 10.24 -9.33 2.36
C ILE A 130 11.20 -10.32 1.67
N GLU A 131 10.71 -11.47 1.21
CA GLU A 131 11.50 -12.44 0.48
C GLU A 131 12.12 -11.86 -0.80
N HIS A 132 11.34 -11.09 -1.58
CA HIS A 132 11.81 -10.48 -2.83
C HIS A 132 12.71 -9.27 -2.64
N LEU A 133 12.49 -8.46 -1.60
CA LEU A 133 13.33 -7.30 -1.31
C LEU A 133 14.57 -7.66 -0.46
N GLY A 134 14.57 -8.81 0.20
CA GLY A 134 15.65 -9.26 1.07
C GLY A 134 15.78 -8.50 2.38
N THR A 135 14.74 -7.75 2.79
CA THR A 135 14.76 -6.91 4.00
C THR A 135 13.36 -6.66 4.52
N GLU A 136 13.26 -6.38 5.82
CA GLU A 136 12.05 -5.88 6.49
C GLU A 136 12.02 -4.34 6.58
N GLU A 137 13.05 -3.65 6.11
CA GLU A 137 13.22 -2.21 6.25
C GLU A 137 12.53 -1.44 5.11
N PHE A 138 11.20 -1.50 5.08
CA PHE A 138 10.36 -0.68 4.21
C PHE A 138 9.13 -0.19 4.98
N PRO A 139 8.65 1.04 4.70
CA PRO A 139 7.47 1.59 5.35
C PRO A 139 6.21 0.81 5.00
N ARG A 140 5.29 0.71 5.97
CA ARG A 140 3.98 0.12 5.76
C ARG A 140 2.89 0.90 6.47
N ILE A 141 1.75 0.99 5.81
CA ILE A 141 0.51 1.55 6.35
C ILE A 141 -0.44 0.38 6.55
N ARG A 142 -0.78 0.10 7.80
CA ARG A 142 -1.64 -1.01 8.18
C ARG A 142 -3.04 -0.52 8.50
N LEU A 143 -4.04 -1.13 7.87
CA LEU A 143 -5.45 -0.82 8.05
C LEU A 143 -6.11 -1.92 8.88
N GLY A 144 -6.66 -1.56 10.02
CA GLY A 144 -7.34 -2.49 10.91
C GLY A 144 -8.56 -3.13 10.25
N VAL A 145 -8.62 -4.45 10.32
CA VAL A 145 -9.77 -5.25 9.84
C VAL A 145 -10.39 -6.10 10.94
N GLY A 146 -9.87 -5.97 12.17
CA GLY A 146 -10.30 -6.74 13.32
C GLY A 146 -9.83 -8.19 13.29
N ALA A 147 -9.92 -8.85 14.45
CA ALA A 147 -9.61 -10.26 14.62
C ALA A 147 -10.86 -11.13 14.46
N PRO A 148 -10.71 -12.42 14.12
CA PRO A 148 -11.81 -13.37 14.13
C PRO A 148 -12.49 -13.44 15.51
N PRO A 149 -13.80 -13.73 15.57
CA PRO A 149 -14.56 -13.75 16.84
C PRO A 149 -14.15 -14.88 17.77
N HIS A 150 -13.51 -15.92 17.26
CA HIS A 150 -13.09 -17.09 18.00
C HIS A 150 -11.66 -17.51 17.64
N PRO A 151 -10.86 -18.03 18.60
CA PRO A 151 -9.50 -18.51 18.33
C PRO A 151 -9.43 -19.63 17.29
N ASP A 152 -10.50 -20.47 17.22
CA ASP A 152 -10.59 -21.59 16.28
C ASP A 152 -11.08 -21.19 14.88
N TYR A 153 -11.42 -19.91 14.69
CA TYR A 153 -11.84 -19.39 13.39
C TYR A 153 -10.66 -19.43 12.41
N ASP A 154 -10.87 -19.95 11.20
CA ASP A 154 -9.81 -19.96 10.19
C ASP A 154 -9.46 -18.52 9.76
N VAL A 155 -8.19 -18.16 9.93
CA VAL A 155 -7.68 -16.82 9.57
C VAL A 155 -7.90 -16.51 8.09
N LYS A 156 -7.75 -17.51 7.22
CA LYS A 156 -7.98 -17.38 5.78
C LYS A 156 -9.45 -17.04 5.50
N ASP A 157 -10.37 -17.73 6.14
CA ASP A 157 -11.81 -17.46 5.99
C ASP A 157 -12.16 -16.07 6.52
N TRP A 158 -11.52 -15.63 7.59
CA TRP A 158 -11.72 -14.29 8.13
C TRP A 158 -11.29 -13.21 7.15
N VAL A 159 -10.06 -13.25 6.66
CA VAL A 159 -9.54 -12.20 5.77
C VAL A 159 -10.16 -12.21 4.39
N LEU A 160 -10.69 -13.36 3.94
CA LEU A 160 -11.46 -13.48 2.71
C LEU A 160 -12.97 -13.20 2.91
N GLY A 161 -13.40 -12.92 4.13
CA GLY A 161 -14.74 -12.45 4.44
C GLY A 161 -14.91 -10.97 4.07
N VAL A 162 -16.14 -10.61 3.65
CA VAL A 162 -16.48 -9.23 3.31
C VAL A 162 -16.80 -8.39 4.53
N PHE A 163 -16.53 -7.10 4.46
CA PHE A 163 -17.04 -6.14 5.42
C PHE A 163 -18.55 -5.99 5.27
N ARG A 164 -19.28 -5.91 6.38
CA ARG A 164 -20.74 -5.77 6.41
C ARG A 164 -21.17 -4.67 7.35
N ASN A 165 -22.33 -4.07 7.06
CA ASN A 165 -22.99 -3.09 7.91
C ASN A 165 -22.04 -1.95 8.31
N GLN A 166 -21.96 -1.65 9.61
CA GLN A 166 -21.11 -0.57 10.14
C GLN A 166 -19.62 -0.80 9.84
N ASP A 167 -19.15 -2.05 9.84
CA ASP A 167 -17.76 -2.38 9.51
C ASP A 167 -17.37 -1.94 8.10
N ALA A 168 -18.27 -2.06 7.12
CA ALA A 168 -18.03 -1.59 5.76
C ALA A 168 -17.93 -0.06 5.71
N VAL A 169 -18.75 0.66 6.48
CA VAL A 169 -18.69 2.13 6.59
C VAL A 169 -17.38 2.56 7.25
N ASP A 170 -17.03 1.94 8.36
CA ASP A 170 -15.82 2.27 9.12
C ASP A 170 -14.55 1.99 8.30
N MET A 171 -14.56 0.91 7.51
CA MET A 171 -13.43 0.58 6.63
C MET A 171 -13.32 1.56 5.46
N ALA A 172 -14.42 1.94 4.85
CA ALA A 172 -14.42 2.94 3.78
C ALA A 172 -13.92 4.30 4.29
N ASP A 173 -14.33 4.70 5.50
CA ASP A 173 -13.83 5.91 6.16
C ASP A 173 -12.32 5.82 6.44
N ALA A 174 -11.83 4.69 6.96
CA ALA A 174 -10.41 4.48 7.19
C ALA A 174 -9.58 4.53 5.90
N ALA A 175 -10.06 3.90 4.83
CA ALA A 175 -9.42 3.95 3.51
C ALA A 175 -9.36 5.39 2.98
N SER A 176 -10.44 6.14 3.11
CA SER A 176 -10.50 7.56 2.77
C SER A 176 -9.52 8.39 3.58
N ARG A 177 -9.46 8.23 4.89
CA ARG A 177 -8.52 8.97 5.76
C ARG A 177 -7.06 8.64 5.45
N ALA A 178 -6.75 7.41 5.08
CA ALA A 178 -5.40 7.03 4.66
C ALA A 178 -5.00 7.71 3.35
N ALA A 179 -5.95 7.87 2.43
CA ALA A 179 -5.77 8.34 1.06
C ALA A 179 -6.05 9.82 0.87
N ASN A 180 -6.96 10.41 1.66
CA ASN A 180 -7.51 11.75 1.48
C ASN A 180 -6.64 12.87 1.97
N GLY A 181 -7.05 14.00 1.53
CA GLY A 181 -6.52 15.30 1.79
C GLY A 181 -5.78 15.80 0.58
N ASP A 182 -5.39 17.07 0.60
CA ASP A 182 -4.29 17.40 -0.25
C ASP A 182 -3.19 16.35 0.07
N SER A 183 -2.46 15.91 -0.92
CA SER A 183 -1.45 14.85 -0.77
C SER A 183 -0.45 15.12 0.36
N SER A 184 -0.48 16.34 0.92
CA SER A 184 0.36 16.78 2.04
C SER A 184 -0.21 16.42 3.42
N ALA A 185 -1.51 16.25 3.55
CA ALA A 185 -2.19 15.97 4.83
C ALA A 185 -2.63 14.50 4.98
N SER A 186 -2.68 13.72 3.88
CA SER A 186 -3.02 12.30 3.92
C SER A 186 -2.00 11.48 4.70
N THR A 187 -2.40 10.34 5.26
CA THR A 187 -1.48 9.40 5.91
C THR A 187 -0.35 8.98 4.96
N VAL A 188 -0.69 8.73 3.69
CA VAL A 188 0.31 8.42 2.65
C VAL A 188 1.27 9.58 2.43
N GLY A 189 0.77 10.79 2.25
CA GLY A 189 1.60 11.98 2.05
C GLY A 189 2.50 12.28 3.25
N VAL A 190 1.99 12.14 4.47
CA VAL A 190 2.78 12.27 5.69
C VAL A 190 3.87 11.20 5.76
N THR A 191 3.54 9.95 5.42
CA THR A 191 4.51 8.85 5.43
C THR A 191 5.62 9.08 4.41
N VAL A 192 5.28 9.49 3.18
CA VAL A 192 6.28 9.84 2.15
C VAL A 192 7.20 10.96 2.64
N ARG A 193 6.66 12.06 3.18
CA ARG A 193 7.49 13.17 3.71
C ARG A 193 8.39 12.74 4.86
N THR A 194 7.88 11.93 5.78
CA THR A 194 8.67 11.45 6.92
C THR A 194 9.82 10.59 6.45
N ALA A 195 9.56 9.67 5.52
CA ALA A 195 10.59 8.81 4.97
C ALA A 195 11.64 9.61 4.15
N VAL A 196 11.22 10.61 3.36
CA VAL A 196 12.14 11.51 2.66
C VAL A 196 13.05 12.27 3.64
N ARG A 197 12.50 12.81 4.73
CA ARG A 197 13.30 13.52 5.75
C ARG A 197 14.27 12.62 6.49
N SER A 198 13.94 11.34 6.66
CA SER A 198 14.81 10.36 7.33
C SER A 198 15.95 9.86 6.45
N ALA A 199 15.85 10.09 5.13
CA ALA A 199 16.88 9.70 4.14
C ALA A 199 17.86 10.82 3.81
N LEU A 200 17.63 12.05 4.32
CA LEU A 200 18.52 13.22 4.22
C LEU A 200 19.41 13.36 5.45
#